data_c15bb632586eeed02602150facdc24ad
#
_entry.id   c15bb632586eeed02602150facdc24ad
#
_cell.length_a   1.000
_cell.length_b   1.000
_cell.length_c   1.000
_cell.angle_alpha   90.00
_cell.angle_beta   90.00
_cell.angle_gamma   90.00
#
_symmetry.space_group_name_H-M   'P 1'
#
loop_
_entity.id
_entity.type
_entity.pdbx_description
1 polymer ?
#
loop_
_entity_poly.entity_id
_entity_poly.type
_entity_poly.pdbx_seq_one_letter_code
_entity_poly.pdbx_strand_id
1 'polypeptide(L)'
;MSFTAQDVKALREQTGVGMMECKKALVEADGDMEKAIDVLRERGLAASVKKSGRTAADGVVYAYTDDAAKVSVLVEVNSETDFVAKNEKFQSFVADVAKTIAAENPADVEALEEMKLAGSDRTVKETIQDLVLAIGENMKIRRFVRVEGICSSYIHMGGAVGVLVNFDTTDEVAATEDFAVMGKDVAMQIAAMSPSYLDPASGPAEVLDHETEILKAQMKEDPKMANKPEQVLANIVKGLPGRER
;
A
#
# COMPACT_ATOMS: atom_id res chain seq x y z
N MET A 1 -31.22 34.18 2.51
CA MET A 1 -30.08 33.25 2.28
C MET A 1 -29.51 33.61 0.94
N SER A 2 -28.24 33.90 0.87
CA SER A 2 -27.56 34.41 -0.34
C SER A 2 -27.15 33.31 -1.34
N PHE A 3 -27.54 32.06 -1.13
CA PHE A 3 -27.21 30.93 -1.99
C PHE A 3 -28.42 30.01 -2.22
N THR A 4 -28.37 29.21 -3.28
CA THR A 4 -29.44 28.33 -3.75
C THR A 4 -29.09 26.84 -3.48
N ALA A 5 -30.07 25.94 -3.67
CA ALA A 5 -29.84 24.51 -3.63
C ALA A 5 -28.84 24.03 -4.72
N GLN A 6 -28.77 24.80 -5.82
CA GLN A 6 -27.85 24.53 -6.92
C GLN A 6 -26.39 24.84 -6.55
N ASP A 7 -26.18 25.92 -5.77
CA ASP A 7 -24.84 26.25 -5.25
C ASP A 7 -24.36 25.17 -4.27
N VAL A 8 -25.25 24.65 -3.43
CA VAL A 8 -24.91 23.51 -2.54
C VAL A 8 -24.53 22.26 -3.34
N LYS A 9 -25.25 21.98 -4.44
CA LYS A 9 -24.95 20.88 -5.33
C LYS A 9 -23.62 21.08 -6.03
N ALA A 10 -23.33 22.26 -6.53
CA ALA A 10 -22.07 22.61 -7.18
C ALA A 10 -20.88 22.43 -6.21
N LEU A 11 -20.99 22.96 -4.98
CA LEU A 11 -19.97 22.79 -3.96
C LEU A 11 -19.71 21.31 -3.61
N ARG A 12 -20.79 20.52 -3.54
CA ARG A 12 -20.68 19.07 -3.33
C ARG A 12 -19.98 18.37 -4.49
N GLU A 13 -20.30 18.70 -5.73
CA GLU A 13 -19.67 18.13 -6.92
C GLU A 13 -18.18 18.45 -6.96
N GLN A 14 -17.81 19.68 -6.59
CA GLN A 14 -16.43 20.15 -6.56
C GLN A 14 -15.60 19.54 -5.43
N THR A 15 -16.16 19.41 -4.22
CA THR A 15 -15.41 18.99 -3.02
C THR A 15 -15.62 17.52 -2.66
N GLY A 16 -16.71 16.92 -3.13
CA GLY A 16 -17.11 15.56 -2.75
C GLY A 16 -17.63 15.42 -1.33
N VAL A 17 -17.73 16.51 -0.57
CA VAL A 17 -18.24 16.54 0.81
C VAL A 17 -19.76 16.38 0.83
N GLY A 18 -20.32 15.85 1.93
CA GLY A 18 -21.75 15.61 2.08
C GLY A 18 -22.59 16.88 1.95
N MET A 19 -23.80 16.78 1.35
CA MET A 19 -24.71 17.91 1.07
C MET A 19 -24.96 18.84 2.27
N MET A 20 -25.10 18.24 3.47
CA MET A 20 -25.39 19.03 4.67
C MET A 20 -24.17 19.83 5.15
N GLU A 21 -22.97 19.29 5.01
CA GLU A 21 -21.74 20.00 5.35
C GLU A 21 -21.47 21.14 4.33
N CYS A 22 -21.71 20.90 3.05
CA CYS A 22 -21.64 21.95 2.02
C CYS A 22 -22.63 23.09 2.31
N LYS A 23 -23.89 22.75 2.68
CA LYS A 23 -24.89 23.76 3.07
C LYS A 23 -24.44 24.58 4.28
N LYS A 24 -23.91 23.94 5.33
CA LYS A 24 -23.39 24.63 6.52
C LYS A 24 -22.21 25.55 6.18
N ALA A 25 -21.30 25.10 5.34
CA ALA A 25 -20.16 25.89 4.89
C ALA A 25 -20.64 27.14 4.10
N LEU A 26 -21.60 27.00 3.20
CA LEU A 26 -22.17 28.13 2.48
C LEU A 26 -22.94 29.12 3.39
N VAL A 27 -23.59 28.63 4.45
CA VAL A 27 -24.21 29.51 5.46
C VAL A 27 -23.13 30.32 6.17
N GLU A 28 -22.05 29.70 6.61
CA GLU A 28 -20.94 30.33 7.33
C GLU A 28 -20.18 31.34 6.43
N ALA A 29 -20.08 31.03 5.14
CA ALA A 29 -19.43 31.85 4.12
C ALA A 29 -20.36 32.90 3.49
N ASP A 30 -21.57 33.13 4.03
CA ASP A 30 -22.57 34.04 3.48
C ASP A 30 -22.87 33.82 1.98
N GLY A 31 -22.76 32.59 1.50
CA GLY A 31 -22.99 32.17 0.13
C GLY A 31 -21.78 32.32 -0.82
N ASP A 32 -20.63 32.72 -0.31
CA ASP A 32 -19.38 32.81 -1.06
C ASP A 32 -18.77 31.39 -1.24
N MET A 33 -18.62 30.97 -2.49
CA MET A 33 -18.14 29.62 -2.83
C MET A 33 -16.67 29.39 -2.43
N GLU A 34 -15.82 30.38 -2.63
CA GLU A 34 -14.38 30.25 -2.30
C GLU A 34 -14.18 30.16 -0.79
N LYS A 35 -14.83 31.02 -0.03
CA LYS A 35 -14.82 30.97 1.43
C LYS A 35 -15.44 29.69 1.97
N ALA A 36 -16.49 29.18 1.33
CA ALA A 36 -17.10 27.90 1.72
C ALA A 36 -16.13 26.73 1.51
N ILE A 37 -15.30 26.74 0.48
CA ILE A 37 -14.24 25.76 0.28
C ILE A 37 -13.22 25.87 1.41
N ASP A 38 -12.78 27.07 1.79
CA ASP A 38 -11.83 27.25 2.89
C ASP A 38 -12.40 26.76 4.22
N VAL A 39 -13.67 27.06 4.52
CA VAL A 39 -14.38 26.50 5.69
C VAL A 39 -14.39 24.96 5.67
N LEU A 40 -14.61 24.35 4.50
CA LEU A 40 -14.57 22.88 4.38
C LEU A 40 -13.16 22.32 4.60
N ARG A 41 -12.12 23.03 4.16
CA ARG A 41 -10.72 22.67 4.40
C ARG A 41 -10.38 22.71 5.90
N GLU A 42 -10.75 23.77 6.60
CA GLU A 42 -10.57 23.88 8.05
C GLU A 42 -11.28 22.74 8.80
N ARG A 43 -12.51 22.42 8.38
CA ARG A 43 -13.26 21.30 8.93
C ARG A 43 -12.61 19.94 8.61
N GLY A 44 -12.00 19.78 7.44
CA GLY A 44 -11.25 18.60 7.04
C GLY A 44 -10.08 18.35 7.96
N LEU A 45 -9.29 19.40 8.22
CA LEU A 45 -8.19 19.33 9.20
C LEU A 45 -8.70 18.93 10.59
N ALA A 46 -9.74 19.60 11.11
CA ALA A 46 -10.31 19.29 12.41
C ALA A 46 -10.87 17.85 12.49
N ALA A 47 -11.52 17.38 11.42
CA ALA A 47 -12.03 16.02 11.34
C ALA A 47 -10.89 14.99 11.32
N SER A 48 -9.82 15.25 10.57
CA SER A 48 -8.63 14.40 10.52
C SER A 48 -7.97 14.28 11.89
N VAL A 49 -7.72 15.40 12.57
CA VAL A 49 -7.16 15.43 13.92
C VAL A 49 -8.04 14.65 14.91
N LYS A 50 -9.36 14.86 14.88
CA LYS A 50 -10.30 14.17 15.75
C LYS A 50 -10.32 12.64 15.55
N LYS A 51 -10.07 12.20 14.33
CA LYS A 51 -10.13 10.78 13.95
C LYS A 51 -8.77 10.09 13.94
N SER A 52 -7.66 10.83 14.00
CA SER A 52 -6.30 10.27 13.90
C SER A 52 -5.99 9.16 14.93
N GLY A 53 -6.62 9.22 16.10
CA GLY A 53 -6.49 8.19 17.14
C GLY A 53 -7.33 6.92 16.92
N ARG A 54 -8.17 6.86 15.87
CA ARG A 54 -8.96 5.67 15.58
C ARG A 54 -8.12 4.63 14.85
N THR A 55 -8.36 3.36 15.15
CA THR A 55 -7.67 2.26 14.49
C THR A 55 -8.10 2.17 13.03
N ALA A 56 -7.16 2.26 12.12
CA ALA A 56 -7.32 2.04 10.69
C ALA A 56 -6.56 0.74 10.36
N ALA A 57 -7.26 -0.40 10.42
CA ALA A 57 -6.68 -1.73 10.28
C ALA A 57 -6.95 -2.35 8.91
N ASP A 58 -7.95 -1.84 8.20
CA ASP A 58 -8.25 -2.17 6.81
C ASP A 58 -7.51 -1.22 5.85
N GLY A 59 -7.81 -1.29 4.57
CA GLY A 59 -7.23 -0.46 3.54
C GLY A 59 -6.78 -1.25 2.34
N VAL A 60 -5.79 -0.72 1.62
CA VAL A 60 -5.23 -1.39 0.44
C VAL A 60 -3.72 -1.26 0.38
N VAL A 61 -3.09 -2.28 -0.18
CA VAL A 61 -1.76 -2.21 -0.77
C VAL A 61 -1.92 -2.05 -2.28
N TYR A 62 -1.24 -1.06 -2.84
CA TYR A 62 -1.31 -0.73 -4.25
C TYR A 62 0.09 -0.75 -4.87
N ALA A 63 0.21 -1.37 -6.04
CA ALA A 63 1.44 -1.39 -6.83
C ALA A 63 1.29 -0.47 -8.05
N TYR A 64 2.33 0.30 -8.33
CA TYR A 64 2.45 1.13 -9.52
C TYR A 64 3.83 0.92 -10.14
N THR A 65 3.89 0.82 -11.46
CA THR A 65 5.15 0.75 -12.21
C THR A 65 5.15 1.81 -13.30
N ASP A 66 6.20 2.59 -13.36
CA ASP A 66 6.55 3.45 -14.48
C ASP A 66 7.63 2.73 -15.30
N ASP A 67 7.22 2.11 -16.39
CA ASP A 67 8.10 1.32 -17.24
C ASP A 67 9.17 2.21 -17.92
N ALA A 68 8.83 3.46 -18.25
CA ALA A 68 9.75 4.38 -18.90
C ALA A 68 10.88 4.83 -17.96
N ALA A 69 10.54 5.10 -16.69
CA ALA A 69 11.49 5.45 -15.66
C ALA A 69 12.15 4.22 -14.99
N LYS A 70 11.64 3.02 -15.24
CA LYS A 70 12.00 1.77 -14.53
C LYS A 70 11.90 1.92 -13.03
N VAL A 71 10.78 2.47 -12.58
CA VAL A 71 10.49 2.70 -11.17
C VAL A 71 9.22 1.94 -10.79
N SER A 72 9.29 1.18 -9.73
CA SER A 72 8.13 0.51 -9.15
C SER A 72 7.90 0.93 -7.71
N VAL A 73 6.64 1.08 -7.35
CA VAL A 73 6.19 1.50 -6.03
C VAL A 73 5.20 0.48 -5.48
N LEU A 74 5.34 0.19 -4.20
CA LEU A 74 4.33 -0.51 -3.43
C LEU A 74 3.97 0.39 -2.23
N VAL A 75 2.70 0.76 -2.09
CA VAL A 75 2.22 1.64 -1.02
C VAL A 75 1.07 1.02 -0.25
N GLU A 76 1.09 1.14 1.07
CA GLU A 76 0.01 0.72 1.97
C GLU A 76 -0.70 1.95 2.51
N VAL A 77 -2.00 2.05 2.22
CA VAL A 77 -2.88 3.11 2.73
C VAL A 77 -4.02 2.46 3.50
N ASN A 78 -4.13 2.79 4.78
CA ASN A 78 -5.11 2.22 5.67
C ASN A 78 -6.37 3.08 5.81
N SER A 79 -7.51 2.40 6.07
CA SER A 79 -8.82 2.94 6.41
C SER A 79 -9.42 2.18 7.61
N GLU A 80 -10.54 2.67 8.16
CA GLU A 80 -11.19 1.97 9.28
C GLU A 80 -11.92 0.71 8.81
N THR A 81 -12.48 0.71 7.58
CA THR A 81 -13.28 -0.40 7.04
C THR A 81 -12.88 -0.78 5.62
N ASP A 82 -13.21 -2.02 5.24
CA ASP A 82 -13.05 -2.54 3.88
C ASP A 82 -13.99 -1.87 2.85
N PHE A 83 -15.09 -1.22 3.30
CA PHE A 83 -15.95 -0.44 2.43
C PHE A 83 -15.21 0.76 1.85
N VAL A 84 -14.41 1.44 2.65
CA VAL A 84 -13.58 2.56 2.18
C VAL A 84 -12.49 2.06 1.25
N ALA A 85 -11.87 0.92 1.55
CA ALA A 85 -10.88 0.29 0.68
C ALA A 85 -11.41 0.04 -0.75
N LYS A 86 -12.73 -0.18 -0.91
CA LYS A 86 -13.42 -0.38 -2.20
C LYS A 86 -13.98 0.92 -2.81
N ASN A 87 -13.87 2.05 -2.11
CA ASN A 87 -14.39 3.32 -2.58
C ASN A 87 -13.52 3.89 -3.71
N GLU A 88 -14.15 4.27 -4.83
CA GLU A 88 -13.44 4.76 -6.02
C GLU A 88 -12.56 5.99 -5.74
N LYS A 89 -13.02 6.94 -4.91
CA LYS A 89 -12.22 8.12 -4.55
C LYS A 89 -10.99 7.75 -3.74
N PHE A 90 -11.13 6.80 -2.82
CA PHE A 90 -10.02 6.29 -2.04
C PHE A 90 -9.01 5.57 -2.94
N GLN A 91 -9.46 4.71 -3.83
CA GLN A 91 -8.59 3.99 -4.77
C GLN A 91 -7.88 4.94 -5.75
N SER A 92 -8.58 5.96 -6.27
CA SER A 92 -7.96 6.99 -7.12
C SER A 92 -6.88 7.75 -6.35
N PHE A 93 -7.15 8.15 -5.13
CA PHE A 93 -6.16 8.79 -4.25
C PHE A 93 -4.93 7.92 -4.03
N VAL A 94 -5.12 6.64 -3.71
CA VAL A 94 -4.00 5.70 -3.51
C VAL A 94 -3.15 5.55 -4.77
N ALA A 95 -3.79 5.48 -5.94
CA ALA A 95 -3.08 5.43 -7.22
C ALA A 95 -2.27 6.71 -7.49
N ASP A 96 -2.82 7.88 -7.18
CA ASP A 96 -2.12 9.16 -7.37
C ASP A 96 -0.99 9.35 -6.35
N VAL A 97 -1.15 8.85 -5.11
CA VAL A 97 -0.06 8.76 -4.13
C VAL A 97 1.09 7.90 -4.66
N ALA A 98 0.79 6.72 -5.24
CA ALA A 98 1.83 5.85 -5.80
C ALA A 98 2.59 6.52 -6.95
N LYS A 99 1.89 7.27 -7.83
CA LYS A 99 2.52 8.07 -8.89
C LYS A 99 3.40 9.19 -8.32
N THR A 100 2.94 9.86 -7.26
CA THR A 100 3.72 10.88 -6.57
C THR A 100 5.02 10.30 -6.01
N ILE A 101 4.95 9.14 -5.35
CA ILE A 101 6.12 8.45 -4.82
C ILE A 101 7.09 8.08 -5.95
N ALA A 102 6.58 7.57 -7.07
CA ALA A 102 7.41 7.19 -8.22
C ALA A 102 8.17 8.38 -8.79
N ALA A 103 7.50 9.53 -8.96
CA ALA A 103 8.05 10.73 -9.57
C ALA A 103 8.98 11.51 -8.63
N GLU A 104 8.57 11.72 -7.38
CA GLU A 104 9.23 12.66 -6.47
C GLU A 104 10.23 12.01 -5.51
N ASN A 105 10.22 10.66 -5.38
CA ASN A 105 11.14 9.90 -4.53
C ASN A 105 11.24 10.44 -3.08
N PRO A 106 10.13 10.54 -2.34
CA PRO A 106 10.14 11.01 -0.96
C PRO A 106 10.98 10.10 -0.06
N ALA A 107 11.64 10.70 0.94
CA ALA A 107 12.47 9.95 1.88
C ALA A 107 11.65 9.08 2.85
N ASP A 108 10.47 9.55 3.22
CA ASP A 108 9.55 8.92 4.17
C ASP A 108 8.11 9.41 3.96
N VAL A 109 7.19 8.94 4.79
CA VAL A 109 5.76 9.29 4.70
C VAL A 109 5.53 10.77 5.04
N GLU A 110 6.27 11.30 5.99
CA GLU A 110 6.18 12.70 6.41
C GLU A 110 6.57 13.63 5.27
N ALA A 111 7.66 13.34 4.57
CA ALA A 111 8.07 14.10 3.38
C ALA A 111 7.04 13.98 2.24
N LEU A 112 6.49 12.77 2.02
CA LEU A 112 5.45 12.54 1.02
C LEU A 112 4.19 13.37 1.29
N GLU A 113 3.76 13.47 2.55
CA GLU A 113 2.54 14.20 2.92
C GLU A 113 2.61 15.69 2.56
N GLU A 114 3.79 16.30 2.56
CA GLU A 114 4.00 17.70 2.21
C GLU A 114 4.17 17.94 0.70
N MET A 115 4.32 16.87 -0.10
CA MET A 115 4.41 16.97 -1.56
C MET A 115 3.06 17.17 -2.22
N LYS A 116 3.06 17.77 -3.41
CA LYS A 116 1.86 17.86 -4.24
C LYS A 116 1.46 16.48 -4.75
N LEU A 117 0.19 16.14 -4.62
CA LEU A 117 -0.38 14.91 -5.17
C LEU A 117 -0.36 14.96 -6.70
N ALA A 118 0.00 13.89 -7.34
CA ALA A 118 0.04 13.79 -8.80
C ALA A 118 -1.31 14.19 -9.41
N GLY A 119 -1.25 15.11 -10.38
CA GLY A 119 -2.44 15.64 -11.04
C GLY A 119 -3.27 16.65 -10.20
N SER A 120 -2.73 17.13 -9.07
CA SER A 120 -3.41 18.09 -8.18
C SER A 120 -2.49 19.24 -7.80
N ASP A 121 -3.09 20.40 -7.49
CA ASP A 121 -2.37 21.52 -6.88
C ASP A 121 -2.27 21.40 -5.34
N ARG A 122 -2.92 20.40 -4.76
CA ARG A 122 -2.99 20.15 -3.32
C ARG A 122 -1.92 19.16 -2.90
N THR A 123 -1.51 19.27 -1.63
CA THR A 123 -0.61 18.28 -1.04
C THR A 123 -1.34 16.96 -0.77
N VAL A 124 -0.55 15.89 -0.61
CA VAL A 124 -1.05 14.56 -0.20
C VAL A 124 -1.81 14.68 1.13
N LYS A 125 -1.25 15.41 2.10
CA LYS A 125 -1.85 15.65 3.41
C LYS A 125 -3.20 16.37 3.34
N GLU A 126 -3.27 17.45 2.58
CA GLU A 126 -4.53 18.17 2.38
C GLU A 126 -5.59 17.29 1.73
N THR A 127 -5.20 16.45 0.77
CA THR A 127 -6.12 15.54 0.10
C THR A 127 -6.64 14.44 1.04
N ILE A 128 -5.79 13.91 1.93
CA ILE A 128 -6.24 12.98 2.99
C ILE A 128 -7.27 13.66 3.89
N GLN A 129 -7.04 14.89 4.31
CA GLN A 129 -7.96 15.63 5.17
C GLN A 129 -9.34 15.84 4.52
N ASP A 130 -9.36 16.15 3.23
CA ASP A 130 -10.61 16.26 2.46
C ASP A 130 -11.34 14.91 2.37
N LEU A 131 -10.61 13.83 2.13
CA LEU A 131 -11.18 12.48 2.09
C LEU A 131 -11.74 12.06 3.46
N VAL A 132 -11.02 12.35 4.55
CA VAL A 132 -11.49 12.10 5.93
C VAL A 132 -12.79 12.85 6.22
N LEU A 133 -12.92 14.10 5.74
CA LEU A 133 -14.15 14.86 5.88
C LEU A 133 -15.27 14.27 5.02
N ALA A 134 -14.97 13.93 3.77
CA ALA A 134 -15.97 13.48 2.80
C ALA A 134 -16.50 12.07 3.10
N ILE A 135 -15.61 11.14 3.47
CA ILE A 135 -15.92 9.73 3.71
C ILE A 135 -16.31 9.48 5.17
N GLY A 136 -15.67 10.20 6.10
CA GLY A 136 -16.03 10.11 7.51
C GLY A 136 -15.20 9.10 8.32
N GLU A 137 -14.18 8.50 7.74
CA GLU A 137 -13.27 7.55 8.39
C GLU A 137 -11.85 8.11 8.54
N ASN A 138 -11.09 7.53 9.48
CA ASN A 138 -9.66 7.77 9.57
C ASN A 138 -8.94 7.08 8.41
N MET A 139 -8.03 7.79 7.77
CA MET A 139 -7.20 7.27 6.69
C MET A 139 -5.77 7.74 6.89
N LYS A 140 -4.80 6.87 6.58
CA LYS A 140 -3.38 7.21 6.68
C LYS A 140 -2.54 6.39 5.70
N ILE A 141 -1.52 7.00 5.15
CA ILE A 141 -0.44 6.28 4.49
C ILE A 141 0.40 5.63 5.58
N ARG A 142 0.53 4.31 5.56
CA ARG A 142 1.28 3.59 6.58
C ARG A 142 2.75 3.50 6.23
N ARG A 143 3.02 3.11 5.00
CA ARG A 143 4.37 2.92 4.47
C ARG A 143 4.35 2.79 2.96
N PHE A 144 5.51 2.94 2.36
CA PHE A 144 5.74 2.63 0.96
C PHE A 144 7.16 2.13 0.75
N VAL A 145 7.36 1.54 -0.42
CA VAL A 145 8.67 1.20 -0.94
C VAL A 145 8.73 1.69 -2.39
N ARG A 146 9.84 2.30 -2.79
CA ARG A 146 10.15 2.69 -4.16
C ARG A 146 11.43 1.98 -4.57
N VAL A 147 11.39 1.32 -5.70
CA VAL A 147 12.50 0.52 -6.22
C VAL A 147 12.79 0.93 -7.66
N GLU A 148 14.05 1.12 -7.96
CA GLU A 148 14.54 1.34 -9.33
C GLU A 148 15.05 0.02 -9.90
N GLY A 149 14.74 -0.23 -11.17
CA GLY A 149 15.12 -1.46 -11.86
C GLY A 149 13.94 -2.22 -12.45
N ILE A 150 14.19 -3.47 -12.80
CA ILE A 150 13.21 -4.36 -13.43
C ILE A 150 12.44 -5.09 -12.34
N CYS A 151 11.17 -4.75 -12.20
CA CYS A 151 10.33 -5.30 -11.14
C CYS A 151 9.13 -6.06 -11.70
N SER A 152 8.67 -7.06 -10.94
CA SER A 152 7.35 -7.65 -11.09
C SER A 152 6.55 -7.46 -9.81
N SER A 153 5.26 -7.17 -9.94
CA SER A 153 4.37 -6.99 -8.79
C SER A 153 3.20 -7.95 -8.84
N TYR A 154 2.69 -8.28 -7.66
CA TYR A 154 1.46 -9.06 -7.51
C TYR A 154 0.62 -8.49 -6.38
N ILE A 155 -0.64 -8.21 -6.69
CA ILE A 155 -1.64 -7.76 -5.72
C ILE A 155 -2.69 -8.86 -5.54
N HIS A 156 -2.86 -9.33 -4.32
CA HIS A 156 -3.80 -10.39 -3.98
C HIS A 156 -5.02 -9.84 -3.24
N MET A 157 -6.19 -10.46 -3.48
CA MET A 157 -7.47 -10.15 -2.82
C MET A 157 -7.80 -8.65 -2.82
N GLY A 158 -7.60 -7.98 -3.97
CA GLY A 158 -7.99 -6.57 -4.12
C GLY A 158 -7.20 -5.59 -3.27
N GLY A 159 -5.96 -5.93 -2.89
CA GLY A 159 -5.08 -5.06 -2.11
C GLY A 159 -4.86 -5.52 -0.66
N ALA A 160 -5.33 -6.71 -0.28
CA ALA A 160 -5.03 -7.25 1.06
C ALA A 160 -3.55 -7.65 1.22
N VAL A 161 -2.93 -8.13 0.14
CA VAL A 161 -1.50 -8.47 0.10
C VAL A 161 -0.90 -7.90 -1.18
N GLY A 162 0.30 -7.32 -1.07
CA GLY A 162 1.08 -6.84 -2.20
C GLY A 162 2.52 -7.31 -2.12
N VAL A 163 3.06 -7.71 -3.25
CA VAL A 163 4.45 -8.13 -3.42
C VAL A 163 5.08 -7.35 -4.56
N LEU A 164 6.31 -6.91 -4.35
CA LEU A 164 7.17 -6.30 -5.35
C LEU A 164 8.50 -7.03 -5.35
N VAL A 165 8.90 -7.56 -6.49
CA VAL A 165 10.16 -8.28 -6.67
C VAL A 165 11.02 -7.52 -7.66
N ASN A 166 12.23 -7.18 -7.26
CA ASN A 166 13.24 -6.59 -8.12
C ASN A 166 14.16 -7.68 -8.66
N PHE A 167 14.41 -7.68 -9.97
CA PHE A 167 15.21 -8.68 -10.66
C PHE A 167 16.49 -8.06 -11.20
N ASP A 168 17.60 -8.71 -10.95
CA ASP A 168 18.86 -8.42 -11.61
C ASP A 168 18.91 -9.16 -12.97
N THR A 169 18.53 -8.44 -14.02
CA THR A 169 18.41 -8.98 -15.39
C THR A 169 18.57 -7.86 -16.41
N THR A 170 18.62 -8.23 -17.71
CA THR A 170 18.75 -7.28 -18.81
C THR A 170 17.38 -6.87 -19.38
N ASP A 171 17.36 -5.73 -20.09
CA ASP A 171 16.14 -5.25 -20.74
C ASP A 171 15.61 -6.23 -21.81
N GLU A 172 16.51 -6.93 -22.52
CA GLU A 172 16.13 -7.92 -23.52
C GLU A 172 15.40 -9.09 -22.88
N VAL A 173 15.87 -9.56 -21.71
CA VAL A 173 15.18 -10.64 -20.97
C VAL A 173 13.87 -10.14 -20.40
N ALA A 174 13.87 -8.94 -19.81
CA ALA A 174 12.68 -8.33 -19.20
C ALA A 174 11.54 -8.10 -20.21
N ALA A 175 11.87 -7.87 -21.49
CA ALA A 175 10.89 -7.67 -22.57
C ALA A 175 10.22 -8.97 -23.07
N THR A 176 10.63 -10.14 -22.56
CA THR A 176 10.06 -11.43 -23.00
C THR A 176 8.76 -11.79 -22.25
N GLU A 177 7.85 -12.51 -22.94
CA GLU A 177 6.64 -13.04 -22.30
C GLU A 177 6.98 -14.05 -21.19
N ASP A 178 8.03 -14.85 -21.39
CA ASP A 178 8.48 -15.84 -20.39
C ASP A 178 8.92 -15.15 -19.09
N PHE A 179 9.61 -14.00 -19.18
CA PHE A 179 9.97 -13.24 -18.01
C PHE A 179 8.73 -12.66 -17.30
N ALA A 180 7.78 -12.11 -18.04
CA ALA A 180 6.56 -11.56 -17.45
C ALA A 180 5.76 -12.63 -16.68
N VAL A 181 5.67 -13.84 -17.23
CA VAL A 181 5.02 -14.99 -16.57
C VAL A 181 5.81 -15.41 -15.34
N MET A 182 7.11 -15.64 -15.48
CA MET A 182 7.99 -16.06 -14.38
C MET A 182 8.00 -15.05 -13.24
N GLY A 183 8.15 -13.76 -13.55
CA GLY A 183 8.18 -12.71 -12.54
C GLY A 183 6.88 -12.63 -11.73
N LYS A 184 5.73 -12.78 -12.40
CA LYS A 184 4.42 -12.85 -11.75
C LYS A 184 4.27 -14.10 -10.89
N ASP A 185 4.72 -15.27 -11.37
CA ASP A 185 4.65 -16.53 -10.64
C ASP A 185 5.51 -16.48 -9.38
N VAL A 186 6.71 -15.90 -9.46
CA VAL A 186 7.59 -15.68 -8.30
C VAL A 186 6.91 -14.77 -7.28
N ALA A 187 6.36 -13.63 -7.71
CA ALA A 187 5.66 -12.70 -6.81
C ALA A 187 4.43 -13.36 -6.16
N MET A 188 3.70 -14.17 -6.91
CA MET A 188 2.54 -14.93 -6.42
C MET A 188 2.96 -15.99 -5.40
N GLN A 189 4.07 -16.70 -5.63
CA GLN A 189 4.63 -17.67 -4.70
C GLN A 189 5.09 -16.99 -3.39
N ILE A 190 5.72 -15.82 -3.48
CA ILE A 190 6.10 -15.01 -2.30
C ILE A 190 4.85 -14.62 -1.51
N ALA A 191 3.78 -14.17 -2.16
CA ALA A 191 2.53 -13.85 -1.49
C ALA A 191 1.93 -15.06 -0.74
N ALA A 192 2.02 -16.26 -1.34
CA ALA A 192 1.48 -17.48 -0.76
C ALA A 192 2.32 -18.02 0.41
N MET A 193 3.64 -17.93 0.32
CA MET A 193 4.57 -18.48 1.28
C MET A 193 4.97 -17.53 2.40
N SER A 194 4.81 -16.21 2.18
CA SER A 194 5.18 -15.13 3.11
C SER A 194 6.58 -15.33 3.71
N PRO A 195 7.65 -15.45 2.89
CA PRO A 195 8.99 -15.72 3.39
C PRO A 195 9.47 -14.53 4.24
N SER A 196 10.14 -14.83 5.36
CA SER A 196 10.68 -13.79 6.26
C SER A 196 11.98 -13.18 5.72
N TYR A 197 12.68 -13.87 4.84
CA TYR A 197 13.99 -13.47 4.32
C TYR A 197 14.08 -13.71 2.81
N LEU A 198 14.89 -12.91 2.12
CA LEU A 198 15.14 -13.05 0.69
C LEU A 198 15.90 -14.34 0.37
N ASP A 199 16.91 -14.63 1.17
CA ASP A 199 17.78 -15.81 1.05
C ASP A 199 18.32 -16.23 2.42
N PRO A 200 18.97 -17.41 2.54
CA PRO A 200 19.55 -17.87 3.80
C PRO A 200 20.61 -16.93 4.38
N ALA A 201 21.30 -16.14 3.56
CA ALA A 201 22.34 -15.21 4.01
C ALA A 201 21.74 -13.94 4.64
N SER A 202 20.49 -13.59 4.29
CA SER A 202 19.77 -12.43 4.82
C SER A 202 19.18 -12.69 6.22
N GLY A 203 19.02 -13.98 6.61
CA GLY A 203 18.47 -14.37 7.91
C GLY A 203 19.54 -14.40 9.00
N PRO A 204 19.20 -14.09 10.28
CA PRO A 204 20.09 -14.29 11.41
C PRO A 204 20.49 -15.78 11.52
N ALA A 205 21.79 -16.06 11.71
CA ALA A 205 22.28 -17.43 11.82
C ALA A 205 21.57 -18.23 12.92
N GLU A 206 21.25 -17.61 14.04
CA GLU A 206 20.54 -18.23 15.16
C GLU A 206 19.13 -18.73 14.77
N VAL A 207 18.42 -17.99 13.89
CA VAL A 207 17.10 -18.42 13.39
C VAL A 207 17.24 -19.62 12.47
N LEU A 208 18.23 -19.60 11.57
CA LEU A 208 18.50 -20.73 10.66
C LEU A 208 18.93 -21.98 11.40
N ASP A 209 19.77 -21.84 12.44
CA ASP A 209 20.21 -22.95 13.27
C ASP A 209 19.03 -23.54 14.05
N HIS A 210 18.18 -22.70 14.63
CA HIS A 210 17.00 -23.14 15.37
C HIS A 210 16.01 -23.89 14.47
N GLU A 211 15.67 -23.36 13.30
CA GLU A 211 14.81 -24.03 12.32
C GLU A 211 15.41 -25.34 11.82
N THR A 212 16.73 -25.36 11.61
CA THR A 212 17.45 -26.55 11.25
C THR A 212 17.31 -27.66 12.30
N GLU A 213 17.37 -27.31 13.58
CA GLU A 213 17.17 -28.25 14.69
C GLU A 213 15.74 -28.79 14.76
N ILE A 214 14.74 -27.90 14.56
CA ILE A 214 13.33 -28.30 14.51
C ILE A 214 13.09 -29.28 13.35
N LEU A 215 13.59 -28.96 12.15
CA LEU A 215 13.46 -29.85 10.98
C LEU A 215 14.13 -31.20 11.19
N LYS A 216 15.31 -31.25 11.80
CA LYS A 216 15.99 -32.51 12.16
C LYS A 216 15.17 -33.31 13.16
N ALA A 217 14.57 -32.69 14.15
CA ALA A 217 13.71 -33.35 15.12
C ALA A 217 12.46 -33.95 14.46
N GLN A 218 11.77 -33.17 13.62
CA GLN A 218 10.61 -33.64 12.86
C GLN A 218 10.96 -34.83 11.93
N MET A 219 12.11 -34.77 11.26
CA MET A 219 12.56 -35.86 10.40
C MET A 219 12.84 -37.14 11.16
N LYS A 220 13.29 -37.08 12.40
CA LYS A 220 13.52 -38.26 13.25
C LYS A 220 12.20 -38.93 13.67
N GLU A 221 11.12 -38.18 13.77
CA GLU A 221 9.79 -38.68 14.08
C GLU A 221 9.07 -39.26 12.85
N ASP A 222 9.46 -38.87 11.62
CA ASP A 222 8.90 -39.44 10.39
C ASP A 222 9.41 -40.83 10.13
N PRO A 223 8.54 -41.88 10.12
CA PRO A 223 8.98 -43.29 9.89
C PRO A 223 9.73 -43.50 8.56
N LYS A 224 9.51 -42.63 7.55
CA LYS A 224 10.18 -42.70 6.25
C LYS A 224 11.60 -42.11 6.28
N MET A 225 11.85 -41.25 7.25
CA MET A 225 13.11 -40.50 7.39
C MET A 225 13.96 -41.00 8.55
N ALA A 226 13.36 -41.58 9.60
CA ALA A 226 14.01 -42.00 10.84
C ALA A 226 15.20 -42.98 10.66
N ASN A 227 15.18 -43.75 9.56
CA ASN A 227 16.26 -44.75 9.26
C ASN A 227 17.31 -44.19 8.27
N LYS A 228 17.25 -42.93 7.88
CA LYS A 228 18.27 -42.36 6.97
C LYS A 228 19.53 -41.94 7.74
N PRO A 229 20.71 -42.07 7.14
CA PRO A 229 21.95 -41.59 7.73
C PRO A 229 21.87 -40.07 8.02
N GLU A 230 22.48 -39.65 9.13
CA GLU A 230 22.46 -38.26 9.59
C GLU A 230 22.97 -37.27 8.53
N GLN A 231 23.95 -37.69 7.73
CA GLN A 231 24.49 -36.90 6.63
C GLN A 231 23.48 -36.67 5.49
N VAL A 232 22.58 -37.64 5.26
CA VAL A 232 21.50 -37.53 4.28
C VAL A 232 20.43 -36.58 4.82
N LEU A 233 20.08 -36.68 6.10
CA LEU A 233 19.14 -35.75 6.76
C LEU A 233 19.68 -34.32 6.74
N ALA A 234 20.96 -34.11 7.03
CA ALA A 234 21.61 -32.81 6.97
C ALA A 234 21.57 -32.19 5.55
N ASN A 235 21.75 -33.01 4.51
CA ASN A 235 21.67 -32.53 3.12
C ASN A 235 20.23 -32.19 2.70
N ILE A 236 19.25 -32.94 3.17
CA ILE A 236 17.82 -32.65 2.95
C ILE A 236 17.45 -31.33 3.63
N VAL A 237 17.88 -31.11 4.87
CA VAL A 237 17.65 -29.87 5.61
C VAL A 237 18.28 -28.67 4.90
N LYS A 238 19.50 -28.81 4.36
CA LYS A 238 20.14 -27.74 3.56
C LYS A 238 19.41 -27.43 2.26
N GLY A 239 18.67 -28.38 1.69
CA GLY A 239 17.87 -28.21 0.47
C GLY A 239 16.42 -27.76 0.72
N LEU A 240 16.01 -27.61 1.98
CA LEU A 240 14.69 -27.10 2.38
C LEU A 240 14.84 -25.69 2.97
N PRO A 241 15.05 -24.64 2.17
CA PRO A 241 15.07 -23.28 2.69
C PRO A 241 13.68 -22.93 3.23
N GLY A 242 13.61 -22.64 4.52
CA GLY A 242 12.57 -21.87 5.18
C GLY A 242 11.12 -22.22 4.83
N ARG A 243 10.60 -23.38 5.26
CA ARG A 243 9.16 -23.56 5.42
C ARG A 243 8.76 -23.03 6.79
N GLU A 244 8.63 -21.73 6.91
CA GLU A 244 7.81 -21.14 7.97
C GLU A 244 6.33 -21.33 7.62
N ARG A 245 5.55 -21.73 8.61
CA ARG A 245 4.09 -21.79 8.56
C ARG A 245 3.49 -20.44 8.97
#